data_1fdb570900812181eff71ca5ba97e88d
#
_entry.id   1fdb570900812181eff71ca5ba97e88d
#
_cell.length_a   1.000
_cell.length_b   1.000
_cell.length_c   1.000
_cell.angle_alpha   90.00
_cell.angle_beta   90.00
_cell.angle_gamma   90.00
#
_symmetry.space_group_name_H-M   'P 1'
#
loop_
_entity.id
_entity.type
_entity.pdbx_description
1 polymer ?
#
loop_
_entity_poly.entity_id
_entity_poly.type
_entity_poly.pdbx_seq_one_letter_code
_entity_poly.pdbx_strand_id
1 'polypeptide(L)'
;MRKIRIAGYGKYAPENTMEFHGECRYRANGSETQLDMAVKAAKRALAIAKMQIEEMDCIVSASAVMMQPIPCNAALIHEQLAKGSNIPAMDINSTCTSFVTALDTMSYLIDAG
;
A
#
# COMPACT_ATOMS: atom_id res chain seq x y z
N MET A 1 -14.42 -0.64 22.01
CA MET A 1 -13.12 -0.33 21.36
C MET A 1 -12.81 -1.42 20.36
N ARG A 2 -12.47 -1.03 19.14
CA ARG A 2 -12.10 -2.00 18.09
C ARG A 2 -10.79 -2.69 18.43
N LYS A 3 -10.75 -4.02 18.27
CA LYS A 3 -9.56 -4.83 18.54
C LYS A 3 -8.89 -5.19 17.23
N ILE A 4 -7.91 -4.42 16.85
CA ILE A 4 -7.07 -4.68 15.67
C ILE A 4 -5.60 -4.72 16.06
N ARG A 5 -4.79 -5.36 15.23
CA ARG A 5 -3.34 -5.35 15.38
C ARG A 5 -2.67 -5.16 14.03
N ILE A 6 -1.48 -4.59 14.03
CA ILE A 6 -0.61 -4.54 12.87
C ILE A 6 0.24 -5.81 12.89
N ALA A 7 0.01 -6.72 11.96
CA ALA A 7 0.72 -7.99 11.89
C ALA A 7 2.13 -7.86 11.30
N GLY A 8 2.32 -6.89 10.42
CA GLY A 8 3.61 -6.61 9.80
C GLY A 8 3.61 -5.24 9.13
N TYR A 9 4.78 -4.77 8.81
CA TYR A 9 4.96 -3.53 8.06
C TYR A 9 6.12 -3.68 7.08
N GLY A 10 6.13 -2.87 6.03
CA GLY A 10 7.22 -2.80 5.09
C GLY A 10 7.31 -1.40 4.52
N LYS A 11 8.52 -0.94 4.30
CA LYS A 11 8.79 0.34 3.65
C LYS A 11 9.71 0.15 2.47
N TYR A 12 9.58 1.03 1.51
CA TYR A 12 10.50 1.14 0.39
C TYR A 12 10.82 2.61 0.16
N ALA A 13 12.09 2.93 0.03
CA ALA A 13 12.57 4.23 -0.41
C ALA A 13 13.48 4.01 -1.63
N PRO A 14 13.38 4.84 -2.68
CA PRO A 14 14.30 4.78 -3.81
C PRO A 14 15.76 4.93 -3.36
N GLU A 15 16.68 4.33 -4.09
CA GLU A 15 18.12 4.42 -3.78
C GLU A 15 18.68 5.82 -4.06
N ASN A 16 18.16 6.47 -5.11
CA ASN A 16 18.61 7.81 -5.48
C ASN A 16 18.12 8.85 -4.49
N THR A 17 18.97 9.80 -4.18
CA THR A 17 18.64 10.93 -3.33
C THR A 17 18.92 12.24 -4.07
N MET A 18 18.26 13.30 -3.63
CA MET A 18 18.50 14.66 -4.09
C MET A 18 18.46 15.62 -2.91
N GLU A 19 19.19 16.70 -3.02
CA GLU A 19 19.10 17.81 -2.08
C GLU A 19 17.98 18.77 -2.52
N PHE A 20 17.10 19.13 -1.58
CA PHE A 20 16.04 20.07 -1.81
C PHE A 20 15.89 20.96 -0.57
N HIS A 21 16.12 22.28 -0.74
CA HIS A 21 16.09 23.25 0.36
C HIS A 21 16.91 22.82 1.59
N GLY A 22 18.12 22.27 1.38
CA GLY A 22 19.02 21.82 2.45
C GLY A 22 18.64 20.46 3.06
N GLU A 23 17.58 19.82 2.57
CA GLU A 23 17.15 18.50 3.02
C GLU A 23 17.47 17.42 1.97
N CYS A 24 17.92 16.26 2.43
CA CYS A 24 18.10 15.09 1.59
C CYS A 24 16.73 14.42 1.38
N ARG A 25 16.33 14.26 0.12
CA ARG A 25 15.07 13.63 -0.29
C ARG A 25 15.36 12.42 -1.17
N TYR A 26 14.54 11.39 -1.04
CA TYR A 26 14.57 10.24 -1.94
C TYR A 26 13.87 10.57 -3.25
N ARG A 27 14.42 10.07 -4.35
CA ARG A 27 13.88 10.29 -5.69
C ARG A 27 13.82 8.99 -6.47
N ALA A 28 12.64 8.64 -6.97
CA ALA A 28 12.47 7.53 -7.90
C ALA A 28 13.27 7.78 -9.19
N ASN A 29 13.87 6.75 -9.74
CA ASN A 29 14.47 6.83 -11.07
C ASN A 29 13.37 6.83 -12.15
N GLY A 30 13.73 7.13 -13.40
CA GLY A 30 12.76 7.25 -14.49
C GLY A 30 11.99 5.98 -14.85
N SER A 31 12.44 4.80 -14.40
CA SER A 31 11.80 3.51 -14.64
C SER A 31 11.04 2.96 -13.42
N GLU A 32 11.20 3.57 -12.25
CA GLU A 32 10.60 3.13 -11.00
C GLU A 32 9.27 3.82 -10.78
N THR A 33 8.20 3.05 -10.73
CA THR A 33 6.84 3.57 -10.59
C THR A 33 6.34 3.50 -9.13
N GLN A 34 5.27 4.23 -8.85
CA GLN A 34 4.55 4.13 -7.58
C GLN A 34 4.11 2.68 -7.31
N LEU A 35 3.67 1.96 -8.35
CA LEU A 35 3.28 0.57 -8.26
C LEU A 35 4.46 -0.32 -7.83
N ASP A 36 5.62 -0.16 -8.46
CA ASP A 36 6.82 -0.94 -8.12
C ASP A 36 7.21 -0.74 -6.65
N MET A 37 7.17 0.50 -6.18
CA MET A 37 7.48 0.84 -4.80
C MET A 37 6.48 0.23 -3.82
N ALA A 38 5.17 0.30 -4.14
CA ALA A 38 4.11 -0.27 -3.32
C ALA A 38 4.23 -1.79 -3.23
N VAL A 39 4.48 -2.47 -4.34
CA VAL A 39 4.66 -3.93 -4.39
C VAL A 39 5.87 -4.37 -3.57
N LYS A 40 6.99 -3.67 -3.69
CA LYS A 40 8.20 -3.95 -2.88
C LYS A 40 7.93 -3.79 -1.38
N ALA A 41 7.25 -2.71 -0.99
CA ALA A 41 6.89 -2.48 0.41
C ALA A 41 5.92 -3.55 0.93
N ALA A 42 4.92 -3.93 0.14
CA ALA A 42 3.95 -4.97 0.49
C ALA A 42 4.62 -6.34 0.69
N LYS A 43 5.54 -6.73 -0.20
CA LYS A 43 6.31 -7.98 -0.06
C LYS A 43 7.12 -8.00 1.23
N ARG A 44 7.71 -6.88 1.62
CA ARG A 44 8.43 -6.76 2.90
C ARG A 44 7.48 -6.89 4.10
N ALA A 45 6.31 -6.28 4.04
CA ALA A 45 5.29 -6.39 5.09
C ALA A 45 4.83 -7.84 5.27
N LEU A 46 4.54 -8.56 4.17
CA LEU A 46 4.16 -9.96 4.18
C LEU A 46 5.27 -10.84 4.80
N ALA A 47 6.53 -10.59 4.44
CA ALA A 47 7.66 -11.32 5.00
C ALA A 47 7.78 -11.13 6.52
N ILE A 48 7.64 -9.89 7.01
CA ILE A 48 7.65 -9.59 8.46
C ILE A 48 6.46 -10.26 9.17
N ALA A 49 5.28 -10.21 8.57
CA ALA A 49 4.08 -10.86 9.11
C ALA A 49 4.14 -12.40 9.05
N LYS A 50 5.04 -12.96 8.24
CA LYS A 50 5.10 -14.41 7.92
C LYS A 50 3.78 -14.91 7.33
N MET A 51 3.20 -14.13 6.44
CA MET A 51 1.93 -14.40 5.78
C MET A 51 2.09 -14.39 4.27
N GLN A 52 1.19 -15.09 3.60
CA GLN A 52 1.06 -15.09 2.14
C GLN A 52 -0.05 -14.11 1.73
N ILE A 53 0.02 -13.60 0.52
CA ILE A 53 -1.01 -12.67 0.03
C ILE A 53 -2.40 -13.31 -0.02
N GLU A 54 -2.46 -14.61 -0.27
CA GLU A 54 -3.71 -15.39 -0.34
C GLU A 54 -4.45 -15.47 1.00
N GLU A 55 -3.77 -15.16 2.10
CA GLU A 55 -4.36 -15.09 3.43
C GLU A 55 -5.03 -13.73 3.72
N MET A 56 -4.92 -12.77 2.78
CA MET A 56 -5.51 -11.44 2.94
C MET A 56 -6.96 -11.43 2.46
N ASP A 57 -7.81 -10.74 3.20
CA ASP A 57 -9.23 -10.56 2.86
C ASP A 57 -9.48 -9.34 1.99
N CYS A 58 -8.56 -8.40 1.93
CA CYS A 58 -8.69 -7.19 1.11
C CYS A 58 -7.32 -6.52 0.88
N ILE A 59 -7.15 -5.92 -0.29
CA ILE A 59 -6.03 -5.03 -0.61
C ILE A 59 -6.58 -3.60 -0.65
N VAL A 60 -6.00 -2.71 0.16
CA VAL A 60 -6.38 -1.30 0.18
C VAL A 60 -5.19 -0.43 -0.15
N SER A 61 -5.32 0.41 -1.16
CA SER A 61 -4.34 1.44 -1.48
C SER A 61 -4.78 2.79 -0.92
N ALA A 62 -4.00 3.33 -0.02
CA ALA A 62 -4.25 4.63 0.60
C ALA A 62 -3.25 5.66 0.04
N SER A 63 -3.70 6.45 -0.92
CA SER A 63 -2.82 7.42 -1.60
C SER A 63 -3.60 8.66 -2.02
N ALA A 64 -2.94 9.82 -1.95
CA ALA A 64 -3.48 11.06 -2.47
C ALA A 64 -3.39 11.15 -4.00
N VAL A 65 -2.42 10.44 -4.58
CA VAL A 65 -2.13 10.49 -6.03
C VAL A 65 -2.20 9.07 -6.59
N MET A 66 -3.04 8.89 -7.59
CA MET A 66 -3.14 7.63 -8.32
C MET A 66 -2.25 7.63 -9.57
N MET A 67 -1.79 6.48 -10.00
CA MET A 67 -1.02 6.33 -11.24
C MET A 67 -1.87 6.64 -12.47
N GLN A 68 -3.14 6.27 -12.42
CA GLN A 68 -4.10 6.42 -13.52
C GLN A 68 -5.53 6.40 -12.95
N PRO A 69 -6.51 6.96 -13.68
CA PRO A 69 -7.90 6.96 -13.20
C PRO A 69 -8.51 5.55 -13.08
N ILE A 70 -8.25 4.68 -14.06
CA ILE A 70 -8.85 3.35 -14.18
C ILE A 70 -7.84 2.38 -14.82
N PRO A 71 -7.63 1.19 -14.24
CA PRO A 71 -8.09 0.73 -12.93
C PRO A 71 -7.40 1.45 -11.76
N CYS A 72 -7.96 1.32 -10.56
CA CYS A 72 -7.40 1.96 -9.36
C CYS A 72 -6.05 1.34 -8.93
N ASN A 73 -5.30 2.05 -8.10
CA ASN A 73 -3.99 1.58 -7.64
C ASN A 73 -4.04 0.20 -6.98
N ALA A 74 -5.04 -0.05 -6.14
CA ALA A 74 -5.19 -1.34 -5.47
C ALA A 74 -5.39 -2.49 -6.46
N ALA A 75 -6.10 -2.26 -7.57
CA ALA A 75 -6.27 -3.25 -8.63
C ALA A 75 -4.93 -3.55 -9.34
N LEU A 76 -4.11 -2.52 -9.57
CA LEU A 76 -2.77 -2.70 -10.15
C LEU A 76 -1.84 -3.48 -9.20
N ILE A 77 -1.92 -3.20 -7.90
CA ILE A 77 -1.18 -3.94 -6.87
C ILE A 77 -1.65 -5.40 -6.83
N HIS A 78 -2.97 -5.63 -6.89
CA HIS A 78 -3.56 -6.97 -6.95
C HIS A 78 -3.02 -7.77 -8.12
N GLU A 79 -2.93 -7.18 -9.31
CA GLU A 79 -2.37 -7.85 -10.51
C GLU A 79 -0.94 -8.32 -10.29
N GLN A 80 -0.14 -7.57 -9.54
CA GLN A 80 1.26 -7.91 -9.27
C GLN A 80 1.45 -8.91 -8.12
N LEU A 81 0.59 -8.86 -7.09
CA LEU A 81 0.77 -9.64 -5.86
C LEU A 81 -0.16 -10.86 -5.78
N ALA A 82 -1.36 -10.75 -6.32
CA ALA A 82 -2.47 -11.67 -6.05
C ALA A 82 -3.21 -12.09 -7.32
N LYS A 83 -2.53 -12.07 -8.46
CA LYS A 83 -3.11 -12.41 -9.77
C LYS A 83 -3.83 -13.76 -9.72
N GLY A 84 -5.07 -13.77 -10.20
CA GLY A 84 -5.90 -14.98 -10.21
C GLY A 84 -6.64 -15.27 -8.90
N SER A 85 -6.40 -14.47 -7.84
CA SER A 85 -7.17 -14.57 -6.60
C SER A 85 -8.47 -13.76 -6.66
N ASN A 86 -9.39 -14.05 -5.75
CA ASN A 86 -10.65 -13.32 -5.58
C ASN A 86 -10.57 -12.26 -4.48
N ILE A 87 -9.37 -11.84 -4.08
CA ILE A 87 -9.18 -10.83 -3.04
C ILE A 87 -9.72 -9.49 -3.56
N PRO A 88 -10.68 -8.86 -2.89
CA PRO A 88 -11.16 -7.53 -3.27
C PRO A 88 -10.07 -6.48 -3.10
N ALA A 89 -10.09 -5.48 -3.97
CA ALA A 89 -9.12 -4.40 -3.97
C ALA A 89 -9.82 -3.06 -4.17
N MET A 90 -9.46 -2.06 -3.35
CA MET A 90 -10.03 -0.72 -3.43
C MET A 90 -9.03 0.35 -3.05
N ASP A 91 -9.22 1.55 -3.59
CA ASP A 91 -8.49 2.73 -3.17
C ASP A 91 -9.29 3.52 -2.13
N ILE A 92 -8.58 4.10 -1.16
CA ILE A 92 -9.10 5.10 -0.25
C ILE A 92 -8.27 6.36 -0.42
N ASN A 93 -8.92 7.45 -0.82
CA ASN A 93 -8.29 8.74 -1.02
C ASN A 93 -9.00 9.82 -0.21
N SER A 94 -8.31 10.33 0.80
CA SER A 94 -8.65 11.54 1.54
C SER A 94 -7.42 12.47 1.60
N THR A 95 -6.76 12.62 0.45
CA THR A 95 -5.54 13.42 0.27
C THR A 95 -4.43 13.01 1.26
N CYS A 96 -3.82 13.95 1.96
CA CYS A 96 -2.70 13.67 2.88
C CYS A 96 -3.07 12.78 4.07
N THR A 97 -4.36 12.59 4.36
CA THR A 97 -4.86 11.76 5.47
C THR A 97 -5.31 10.37 5.02
N SER A 98 -5.07 10.00 3.76
CA SER A 98 -5.55 8.72 3.19
C SER A 98 -5.18 7.49 4.02
N PHE A 99 -3.95 7.42 4.53
CA PHE A 99 -3.51 6.29 5.35
C PHE A 99 -4.31 6.18 6.64
N VAL A 100 -4.52 7.30 7.35
CA VAL A 100 -5.29 7.31 8.60
C VAL A 100 -6.75 6.94 8.35
N THR A 101 -7.35 7.48 7.28
CA THR A 101 -8.71 7.14 6.85
C THR A 101 -8.84 5.66 6.52
N ALA A 102 -7.89 5.11 5.77
CA ALA A 102 -7.89 3.69 5.43
C ALA A 102 -7.76 2.81 6.67
N LEU A 103 -6.84 3.14 7.57
CA LEU A 103 -6.63 2.39 8.81
C LEU A 103 -7.90 2.39 9.68
N ASP A 104 -8.53 3.54 9.85
CA ASP A 104 -9.77 3.66 10.61
C ASP A 104 -10.91 2.88 9.95
N THR A 105 -11.14 3.06 8.66
CA THR A 105 -12.19 2.35 7.90
C THR A 105 -12.00 0.83 7.98
N MET A 106 -10.78 0.36 7.70
CA MET A 106 -10.51 -1.07 7.73
C MET A 106 -10.62 -1.66 9.13
N SER A 107 -10.35 -0.87 10.17
CA SER A 107 -10.53 -1.32 11.55
C SER A 107 -11.97 -1.67 11.88
N TYR A 108 -12.95 -0.96 11.31
CA TYR A 108 -14.37 -1.30 11.44
C TYR A 108 -14.72 -2.60 10.71
N LEU A 109 -14.20 -2.78 9.51
CA LEU A 109 -14.43 -3.98 8.73
C LEU A 109 -13.83 -5.22 9.40
N ILE A 110 -12.62 -5.11 9.93
CA ILE A 110 -11.95 -6.19 10.67
C ILE A 110 -12.72 -6.55 11.94
N ASP A 111 -13.16 -5.55 12.70
CA ASP A 111 -13.90 -5.75 13.95
C ASP A 111 -15.29 -6.35 13.71
N ALA A 112 -15.88 -6.09 12.57
CA ALA A 112 -17.18 -6.64 12.17
C ALA A 112 -17.11 -8.10 11.69
N GLY A 113 -15.95 -8.57 11.29
CA GLY A 113 -15.73 -9.95 10.79
C GLY A 113 -15.61 -10.05 9.29
#